data_e3cf54b268673d0c11c37e2f3754b416
#
_entry.id   e3cf54b268673d0c11c37e2f3754b416
#
_cell.length_a   1.000
_cell.length_b   1.000
_cell.length_c   1.000
_cell.angle_alpha   90.00
_cell.angle_beta   90.00
_cell.angle_gamma   90.00
#
_symmetry.space_group_name_H-M   'P 1'
#
loop_
_entity.id
_entity.type
_entity.pdbx_description
1 polymer ?
#
loop_
_entity_poly.entity_id
_entity_poly.type
_entity_poly.pdbx_seq_one_letter_code
_entity_poly.pdbx_strand_id
1 'polypeptide(L)'
;MANTCPVVESGSGPKALKAGDYKFDKFCVEPTSFTVKEEKADGSTEFAKTKLMTRLTYTLDAMSGDFKVNSDGSVNVVEKDGIDYAPTTVQLAGGERVPFLFTLKELQAKGNTSQFGGDFVVASYRGSSFLDPKGRGGSTGYDNAVALPARSDADDLQKENNKNVAALKGSAVFNVAKYDETTGEIAGVFESIQPSDTDLGSKAPKDVKITGLWYMQLQ
;
A
#
# COMPACT_ATOMS: atom_id res chain seq x y z
N MET A 1 3.95 16.52 -7.57
CA MET A 1 4.07 15.15 -8.07
C MET A 1 2.90 14.87 -9.00
N ALA A 2 3.14 14.30 -10.16
CA ALA A 2 2.08 13.79 -11.02
C ALA A 2 1.54 12.49 -10.39
N ASN A 3 0.21 12.28 -10.42
CA ASN A 3 -0.38 10.99 -9.99
C ASN A 3 -0.37 9.96 -11.12
N THR A 4 0.67 9.96 -11.93
CA THR A 4 0.82 9.08 -13.10
C THR A 4 2.23 8.49 -13.12
N CYS A 5 2.31 7.18 -13.33
CA CYS A 5 3.57 6.50 -13.53
C CYS A 5 4.07 6.65 -14.97
N PRO A 6 5.38 6.50 -15.23
CA PRO A 6 5.92 6.42 -16.58
C PRO A 6 5.27 5.30 -17.39
N VAL A 7 5.21 5.46 -18.70
CA VAL A 7 4.68 4.47 -19.63
C VAL A 7 5.82 3.87 -20.42
N VAL A 8 5.91 2.53 -20.44
CA VAL A 8 6.86 1.82 -21.30
C VAL A 8 6.29 1.78 -22.71
N GLU A 9 6.87 2.57 -23.61
CA GLU A 9 6.39 2.69 -24.99
C GLU A 9 6.76 1.47 -25.84
N SER A 10 8.01 1.00 -25.72
CA SER A 10 8.55 -0.17 -26.41
C SER A 10 8.79 -1.32 -25.44
N GLY A 11 8.95 -2.52 -25.94
CA GLY A 11 9.30 -3.67 -25.13
C GLY A 11 8.59 -4.95 -25.55
N SER A 12 9.16 -6.05 -25.11
CA SER A 12 8.63 -7.40 -25.28
C SER A 12 7.90 -7.86 -24.03
N GLY A 13 7.29 -9.02 -24.09
CA GLY A 13 6.62 -9.60 -22.92
C GLY A 13 7.61 -10.08 -21.86
N PRO A 14 7.11 -10.57 -20.71
CA PRO A 14 7.90 -10.91 -19.53
C PRO A 14 8.96 -12.01 -19.75
N LYS A 15 8.85 -12.79 -20.81
CA LYS A 15 9.82 -13.84 -21.16
C LYS A 15 11.22 -13.32 -21.56
N ALA A 16 11.34 -12.03 -21.87
CA ALA A 16 12.63 -11.42 -22.18
C ALA A 16 13.50 -11.15 -20.94
N LEU A 17 12.91 -11.21 -19.76
CA LEU A 17 13.60 -10.96 -18.49
C LEU A 17 14.50 -12.16 -18.15
N LYS A 18 15.81 -11.95 -18.15
CA LYS A 18 16.84 -12.97 -17.93
C LYS A 18 17.12 -13.19 -16.44
N ALA A 19 17.69 -14.34 -16.12
CA ALA A 19 18.19 -14.61 -14.77
C ALA A 19 19.31 -13.61 -14.40
N GLY A 20 19.24 -13.06 -13.20
CA GLY A 20 20.19 -12.08 -12.70
C GLY A 20 19.74 -11.45 -11.37
N ASP A 21 20.67 -10.78 -10.73
CA ASP A 21 20.41 -9.97 -9.56
C ASP A 21 20.34 -8.50 -10.01
N TYR A 22 19.14 -7.98 -10.06
CA TYR A 22 18.85 -6.58 -10.42
C TYR A 22 18.56 -5.76 -9.17
N LYS A 23 18.85 -4.47 -9.27
CA LYS A 23 18.27 -3.47 -8.39
C LYS A 23 17.18 -2.74 -9.16
N PHE A 24 16.15 -2.32 -8.48
CA PHE A 24 15.17 -1.41 -9.09
C PHE A 24 15.19 -0.06 -8.40
N ASP A 25 14.94 0.94 -9.18
CA ASP A 25 14.59 2.28 -8.74
C ASP A 25 13.34 2.77 -9.48
N LYS A 26 12.86 3.95 -9.13
CA LYS A 26 11.66 4.56 -9.73
C LYS A 26 10.46 3.60 -9.75
N PHE A 27 10.38 2.68 -8.79
CA PHE A 27 9.16 1.88 -8.67
C PHE A 27 8.00 2.80 -8.33
N CYS A 28 7.05 2.85 -9.25
CA CYS A 28 5.89 3.70 -9.23
C CYS A 28 4.63 2.84 -9.29
N VAL A 29 3.64 3.13 -8.44
CA VAL A 29 2.38 2.40 -8.38
C VAL A 29 1.23 3.39 -8.42
N GLU A 30 0.46 3.36 -9.50
CA GLU A 30 -0.63 4.29 -9.81
C GLU A 30 -1.98 3.60 -9.66
N PRO A 31 -2.73 3.88 -8.58
CA PRO A 31 -4.09 3.38 -8.45
C PRO A 31 -5.03 3.99 -9.49
N THR A 32 -5.85 3.14 -10.10
CA THR A 32 -6.92 3.56 -11.02
C THR A 32 -8.31 3.26 -10.46
N SER A 33 -8.41 2.35 -9.49
CA SER A 33 -9.67 2.00 -8.85
C SER A 33 -9.47 1.61 -7.39
N PHE A 34 -10.44 2.02 -6.58
CA PHE A 34 -10.54 1.66 -5.17
C PHE A 34 -11.93 1.12 -4.90
N THR A 35 -12.00 -0.06 -4.26
CA THR A 35 -13.24 -0.66 -3.80
C THR A 35 -13.10 -1.08 -2.35
N VAL A 36 -14.19 -1.08 -1.61
CA VAL A 36 -14.22 -1.43 -0.18
C VAL A 36 -15.13 -2.61 0.02
N LYS A 37 -14.67 -3.59 0.78
CA LYS A 37 -15.46 -4.77 1.13
C LYS A 37 -16.59 -4.38 2.07
N GLU A 38 -17.80 -4.66 1.66
CA GLU A 38 -19.02 -4.46 2.45
C GLU A 38 -19.79 -5.76 2.60
N GLU A 39 -20.44 -5.93 3.74
CA GLU A 39 -21.37 -7.01 4.01
C GLU A 39 -22.78 -6.58 3.59
N LYS A 40 -23.45 -7.39 2.81
CA LYS A 40 -24.84 -7.19 2.40
C LYS A 40 -25.82 -7.68 3.46
N ALA A 41 -27.05 -7.27 3.36
CA ALA A 41 -28.12 -7.69 4.26
C ALA A 41 -28.37 -9.22 4.28
N ASP A 42 -27.95 -9.93 3.24
CA ASP A 42 -28.02 -11.40 3.14
C ASP A 42 -26.79 -12.12 3.73
N GLY A 43 -25.84 -11.37 4.32
CA GLY A 43 -24.59 -11.90 4.87
C GLY A 43 -23.49 -12.17 3.83
N SER A 44 -23.76 -11.94 2.54
CA SER A 44 -22.72 -12.01 1.51
C SER A 44 -21.83 -10.79 1.54
N THR A 45 -20.60 -10.90 1.04
CA THR A 45 -19.66 -9.77 0.95
C THR A 45 -19.36 -9.42 -0.50
N GLU A 46 -19.22 -8.14 -0.77
CA GLU A 46 -18.75 -7.64 -2.07
C GLU A 46 -17.79 -6.47 -1.92
N PHE A 47 -16.98 -6.23 -2.94
CA PHE A 47 -16.17 -5.02 -3.06
C PHE A 47 -16.98 -3.91 -3.73
N ALA A 48 -17.55 -3.03 -2.92
CA ALA A 48 -18.37 -1.91 -3.37
C ALA A 48 -17.51 -0.82 -4.01
N LYS A 49 -18.02 -0.23 -5.09
CA LYS A 49 -17.38 0.92 -5.76
C LYS A 49 -17.35 2.13 -4.85
N THR A 50 -16.27 2.89 -4.94
CA THR A 50 -16.07 4.11 -4.15
C THR A 50 -15.78 5.31 -5.02
N LYS A 51 -15.87 6.49 -4.42
CA LYS A 51 -15.40 7.75 -4.99
C LYS A 51 -14.13 8.19 -4.26
N LEU A 52 -13.05 8.43 -4.99
CA LEU A 52 -11.82 8.98 -4.42
C LEU A 52 -12.09 10.42 -3.93
N MET A 53 -11.74 10.68 -2.66
CA MET A 53 -11.89 11.98 -2.01
C MET A 53 -10.56 12.71 -1.90
N THR A 54 -9.44 12.00 -1.89
CA THR A 54 -8.09 12.57 -1.87
C THR A 54 -7.84 13.35 -3.15
N ARG A 55 -7.42 14.62 -3.01
CA ARG A 55 -7.13 15.53 -4.12
C ARG A 55 -5.64 15.73 -4.36
N LEU A 56 -4.82 15.30 -3.41
CA LEU A 56 -3.37 15.38 -3.48
C LEU A 56 -2.79 14.08 -4.04
N THR A 57 -1.55 13.79 -3.73
CA THR A 57 -0.86 12.59 -4.18
C THR A 57 -1.46 11.31 -3.57
N TYR A 58 -1.81 10.36 -4.40
CA TYR A 58 -2.27 9.01 -4.03
C TYR A 58 -1.50 7.91 -4.79
N THR A 59 -0.39 8.25 -5.40
CA THR A 59 0.52 7.36 -6.14
C THR A 59 1.75 7.13 -5.27
N LEU A 60 2.23 5.89 -5.21
CA LEU A 60 3.52 5.57 -4.62
C LEU A 60 4.59 5.77 -5.69
N ASP A 61 5.76 6.30 -5.31
CA ASP A 61 6.77 6.69 -6.29
C ASP A 61 8.18 6.65 -5.71
N ALA A 62 9.17 6.63 -6.60
CA ALA A 62 10.58 6.64 -6.24
C ALA A 62 10.96 5.50 -5.25
N MET A 63 10.20 4.42 -5.23
CA MET A 63 10.55 3.25 -4.42
C MET A 63 11.72 2.50 -5.05
N SER A 64 12.56 1.90 -4.21
CA SER A 64 13.76 1.18 -4.61
C SER A 64 13.91 -0.12 -3.86
N GLY A 65 14.68 -1.05 -4.41
CA GLY A 65 14.90 -2.34 -3.78
C GLY A 65 15.65 -3.33 -4.65
N ASP A 66 15.50 -4.62 -4.35
CA ASP A 66 16.13 -5.71 -5.07
C ASP A 66 15.09 -6.50 -5.88
N PHE A 67 15.46 -6.87 -7.10
CA PHE A 67 14.68 -7.70 -8.00
C PHE A 67 15.56 -8.83 -8.51
N LYS A 68 15.35 -10.03 -8.03
CA LYS A 68 16.15 -11.20 -8.39
C LYS A 68 15.36 -12.15 -9.25
N VAL A 69 15.93 -12.54 -10.38
CA VAL A 69 15.43 -13.60 -11.26
C VAL A 69 16.36 -14.78 -11.17
N ASN A 70 15.87 -15.91 -10.70
CA ASN A 70 16.64 -17.14 -10.61
C ASN A 70 16.69 -17.88 -11.96
N SER A 71 17.60 -18.83 -12.09
CA SER A 71 17.77 -19.62 -13.32
C SER A 71 16.56 -20.49 -13.69
N ASP A 72 15.70 -20.79 -12.71
CA ASP A 72 14.43 -21.52 -12.90
C ASP A 72 13.26 -20.60 -13.31
N GLY A 73 13.52 -19.29 -13.47
CA GLY A 73 12.51 -18.28 -13.80
C GLY A 73 11.71 -17.77 -12.60
N SER A 74 12.02 -18.22 -11.39
CA SER A 74 11.40 -17.66 -10.17
C SER A 74 11.94 -16.27 -9.88
N VAL A 75 11.08 -15.41 -9.32
CA VAL A 75 11.37 -14.01 -9.02
C VAL A 75 11.19 -13.74 -7.54
N ASN A 76 12.12 -12.96 -6.95
CA ASN A 76 12.01 -12.40 -5.62
C ASN A 76 12.18 -10.88 -5.71
N VAL A 77 11.24 -10.15 -5.13
CA VAL A 77 11.24 -8.68 -5.10
C VAL A 77 11.16 -8.23 -3.66
N VAL A 78 12.05 -7.32 -3.27
CA VAL A 78 12.09 -6.75 -1.91
C VAL A 78 12.18 -5.24 -2.02
N GLU A 79 11.14 -4.55 -1.58
CA GLU A 79 11.12 -3.10 -1.45
C GLU A 79 11.90 -2.69 -0.19
N LYS A 80 12.65 -1.58 -0.27
CA LYS A 80 13.54 -1.14 0.82
C LYS A 80 13.35 0.32 1.22
N ASP A 81 13.10 1.20 0.26
CA ASP A 81 13.06 2.64 0.51
C ASP A 81 12.29 3.37 -0.59
N GLY A 82 11.76 4.53 -0.27
CA GLY A 82 11.09 5.42 -1.21
C GLY A 82 9.84 6.07 -0.65
N ILE A 83 8.99 6.61 -1.54
CA ILE A 83 7.68 7.14 -1.18
C ILE A 83 6.68 5.98 -1.23
N ASP A 84 6.74 5.13 -0.24
CA ASP A 84 6.05 3.85 -0.14
C ASP A 84 4.67 3.94 0.53
N TYR A 85 4.19 5.16 0.82
CA TYR A 85 2.86 5.38 1.41
C TYR A 85 2.20 6.67 0.92
N ALA A 86 0.87 6.64 0.84
CA ALA A 86 0.05 7.80 0.49
C ALA A 86 -1.28 7.77 1.29
N PRO A 87 -1.50 8.73 2.22
CA PRO A 87 -2.76 8.82 2.93
C PRO A 87 -3.91 9.07 1.95
N THR A 88 -4.87 8.15 1.93
CA THR A 88 -5.95 8.13 0.96
C THR A 88 -7.30 8.01 1.66
N THR A 89 -8.31 8.67 1.14
CA THR A 89 -9.69 8.54 1.62
C THR A 89 -10.60 8.30 0.43
N VAL A 90 -11.45 7.31 0.54
CA VAL A 90 -12.52 7.02 -0.41
C VAL A 90 -13.88 7.16 0.27
N GLN A 91 -14.95 7.32 -0.51
CA GLN A 91 -16.31 7.43 -0.04
C GLN A 91 -17.19 6.37 -0.71
N LEU A 92 -17.91 5.61 0.10
CA LEU A 92 -18.95 4.70 -0.33
C LEU A 92 -20.21 5.43 -0.79
N ALA A 93 -21.06 4.76 -1.56
CA ALA A 93 -22.31 5.34 -2.09
C ALA A 93 -23.23 5.87 -0.98
N GLY A 94 -23.22 5.25 0.21
CA GLY A 94 -23.94 5.70 1.39
C GLY A 94 -23.35 6.93 2.10
N GLY A 95 -22.27 7.51 1.59
CA GLY A 95 -21.63 8.70 2.17
C GLY A 95 -20.56 8.38 3.22
N GLU A 96 -20.41 7.14 3.65
CA GLU A 96 -19.35 6.73 4.58
C GLU A 96 -17.98 6.99 3.97
N ARG A 97 -17.08 7.61 4.73
CA ARG A 97 -15.69 7.81 4.35
C ARG A 97 -14.82 6.73 4.95
N VAL A 98 -13.98 6.14 4.11
CA VAL A 98 -13.03 5.09 4.49
C VAL A 98 -11.62 5.62 4.25
N PRO A 99 -10.95 6.13 5.29
CA PRO A 99 -9.54 6.51 5.22
C PRO A 99 -8.66 5.26 5.32
N PHE A 100 -7.53 5.27 4.63
CA PHE A 100 -6.51 4.23 4.71
C PHE A 100 -5.15 4.79 4.28
N LEU A 101 -4.08 4.15 4.72
CA LEU A 101 -2.74 4.45 4.27
C LEU A 101 -2.41 3.51 3.10
N PHE A 102 -2.60 3.98 1.87
CA PHE A 102 -2.15 3.21 0.71
C PHE A 102 -0.64 3.02 0.79
N THR A 103 -0.16 1.79 0.78
CA THR A 103 1.26 1.49 1.00
C THR A 103 1.69 0.20 0.32
N LEU A 104 2.99 0.05 0.12
CA LEU A 104 3.69 -1.18 -0.23
C LEU A 104 4.97 -1.34 0.62
N LYS A 105 4.99 -0.73 1.79
CA LYS A 105 6.13 -0.72 2.71
C LYS A 105 6.62 -2.12 3.03
N GLU A 106 7.92 -2.34 2.88
CA GLU A 106 8.57 -3.64 3.14
C GLU A 106 7.96 -4.79 2.32
N LEU A 107 7.50 -4.50 1.11
CA LEU A 107 6.97 -5.53 0.21
C LEU A 107 8.00 -6.65 0.00
N GLN A 108 7.56 -7.88 0.27
CA GLN A 108 8.31 -9.09 -0.02
C GLN A 108 7.50 -9.96 -0.97
N ALA A 109 7.78 -9.85 -2.25
CA ALA A 109 7.02 -10.54 -3.27
C ALA A 109 7.82 -11.67 -3.93
N LYS A 110 7.14 -12.75 -4.30
CA LYS A 110 7.70 -13.93 -4.97
C LYS A 110 6.77 -14.34 -6.11
N GLY A 111 7.33 -15.01 -7.09
CA GLY A 111 6.56 -15.52 -8.22
C GLY A 111 7.44 -15.92 -9.38
N ASN A 112 7.04 -15.52 -10.57
CA ASN A 112 7.79 -15.73 -11.81
C ASN A 112 7.84 -14.43 -12.64
N THR A 113 8.52 -14.46 -13.77
CA THR A 113 8.69 -13.27 -14.62
C THR A 113 7.40 -12.68 -15.19
N SER A 114 6.29 -13.44 -15.19
CA SER A 114 4.98 -12.95 -15.66
C SER A 114 4.10 -12.40 -14.53
N GLN A 115 4.27 -12.94 -13.31
CA GLN A 115 3.47 -12.56 -12.16
C GLN A 115 4.25 -12.81 -10.87
N PHE A 116 4.24 -11.83 -9.99
CA PHE A 116 4.78 -11.96 -8.64
C PHE A 116 3.86 -11.25 -7.64
N GLY A 117 3.91 -11.66 -6.40
CA GLY A 117 3.08 -11.07 -5.36
C GLY A 117 3.56 -11.45 -3.96
N GLY A 118 3.12 -10.71 -2.98
CA GLY A 118 3.52 -10.92 -1.59
C GLY A 118 2.88 -9.96 -0.62
N ASP A 119 3.35 -10.04 0.60
CA ASP A 119 2.83 -9.25 1.71
C ASP A 119 3.65 -7.98 1.93
N PHE A 120 3.01 -6.99 2.49
CA PHE A 120 3.62 -5.73 2.90
C PHE A 120 3.04 -5.25 4.24
N VAL A 121 3.73 -4.32 4.87
CA VAL A 121 3.33 -3.73 6.15
C VAL A 121 2.39 -2.55 5.92
N VAL A 122 1.26 -2.54 6.63
CA VAL A 122 0.32 -1.42 6.66
C VAL A 122 0.45 -0.71 8.00
N ALA A 123 1.16 0.40 7.99
CA ALA A 123 1.34 1.26 9.16
C ALA A 123 0.05 2.00 9.52
N SER A 124 0.01 2.61 10.70
CA SER A 124 -1.12 3.42 11.10
C SER A 124 -1.33 4.62 10.16
N TYR A 125 -2.56 4.81 9.70
CA TYR A 125 -2.95 5.98 8.90
C TYR A 125 -2.61 7.32 9.59
N ARG A 126 -2.70 7.37 10.90
CA ARG A 126 -2.43 8.57 11.68
C ARG A 126 -0.95 8.84 11.92
N GLY A 127 -0.09 7.82 11.67
CA GLY A 127 1.36 7.92 11.84
C GLY A 127 1.79 8.09 13.30
N SER A 128 3.08 8.27 13.49
CA SER A 128 3.73 8.30 14.81
C SER A 128 3.59 9.64 15.56
N SER A 129 3.21 10.71 14.89
CA SER A 129 3.14 12.08 15.45
C SER A 129 1.74 12.69 15.39
N PHE A 130 0.72 11.89 15.16
CA PHE A 130 -0.64 12.39 15.14
C PHE A 130 -1.13 12.81 16.53
N LEU A 131 -1.68 14.02 16.61
CA LEU A 131 -2.41 14.52 17.78
C LEU A 131 -3.86 14.85 17.38
N ASP A 132 -4.83 14.24 18.05
CA ASP A 132 -6.23 14.59 17.84
C ASP A 132 -6.61 15.86 18.64
N PRO A 133 -7.81 16.43 18.43
CA PRO A 133 -8.25 17.61 19.19
C PRO A 133 -8.32 17.42 20.71
N LYS A 134 -8.31 16.17 21.19
CA LYS A 134 -8.27 15.85 22.63
C LYS A 134 -6.85 15.63 23.15
N GLY A 135 -5.83 15.92 22.34
CA GLY A 135 -4.42 15.78 22.71
C GLY A 135 -3.90 14.35 22.68
N ARG A 136 -4.65 13.39 22.11
CA ARG A 136 -4.19 12.02 21.94
C ARG A 136 -3.37 11.90 20.67
N GLY A 137 -2.28 11.18 20.72
CA GLY A 137 -1.44 10.99 19.55
C GLY A 137 -0.48 9.84 19.69
N GLY A 138 0.30 9.59 18.61
CA GLY A 138 1.31 8.56 18.58
C GLY A 138 2.71 9.16 18.47
N SER A 139 3.68 8.55 19.12
CA SER A 139 5.09 8.96 19.08
C SER A 139 6.09 7.81 19.00
N THR A 140 5.62 6.57 18.83
CA THR A 140 6.44 5.36 18.94
C THR A 140 6.89 4.77 17.62
N GLY A 141 7.00 5.58 16.59
CA GLY A 141 7.50 5.15 15.30
C GLY A 141 6.42 5.05 14.23
N TYR A 142 6.87 4.72 13.05
CA TYR A 142 6.07 4.73 11.85
C TYR A 142 5.05 3.57 11.79
N ASP A 143 5.42 2.39 12.25
CA ASP A 143 4.62 1.18 12.12
C ASP A 143 3.58 1.02 13.23
N ASN A 144 3.78 1.70 14.35
CA ASN A 144 2.90 1.64 15.51
C ASN A 144 2.53 3.05 15.96
N ALA A 145 1.23 3.33 16.05
CA ALA A 145 0.73 4.55 16.65
C ALA A 145 0.27 4.26 18.08
N VAL A 146 0.82 4.98 19.04
CA VAL A 146 0.41 4.95 20.44
C VAL A 146 -0.21 6.28 20.80
N ALA A 147 -1.47 6.28 21.24
CA ALA A 147 -2.09 7.49 21.74
C ALA A 147 -1.44 7.92 23.05
N LEU A 148 -0.99 9.18 23.11
CA LEU A 148 -0.47 9.74 24.34
C LEU A 148 -1.61 9.86 25.36
N PRO A 149 -1.40 9.48 26.62
CA PRO A 149 -2.39 9.69 27.65
C PRO A 149 -2.69 11.19 27.79
N ALA A 150 -3.96 11.53 27.87
CA ALA A 150 -4.33 12.90 28.26
C ALA A 150 -3.76 13.17 29.66
N ARG A 151 -3.17 14.34 29.85
CA ARG A 151 -2.72 14.76 31.17
C ARG A 151 -3.94 14.96 32.07
N SER A 152 -4.23 13.95 32.84
CA SER A 152 -5.29 13.95 33.81
C SER A 152 -4.75 13.24 35.04
N ASP A 153 -5.02 13.79 36.21
CA ASP A 153 -4.66 13.24 37.51
C ASP A 153 -5.53 12.04 37.92
N ALA A 154 -6.50 11.66 37.11
CA ALA A 154 -7.36 10.52 37.36
C ALA A 154 -6.92 9.28 36.61
N ASP A 155 -6.59 8.21 37.33
CA ASP A 155 -6.09 6.91 36.79
C ASP A 155 -7.04 6.29 35.75
N ASP A 156 -8.33 6.49 35.88
CA ASP A 156 -9.34 5.96 34.95
C ASP A 156 -9.28 6.64 33.58
N LEU A 157 -9.02 7.94 33.54
CA LEU A 157 -8.85 8.69 32.28
C LEU A 157 -7.54 8.37 31.56
N GLN A 158 -6.52 7.94 32.26
CA GLN A 158 -5.27 7.49 31.67
C GLN A 158 -5.45 6.17 30.89
N LYS A 159 -6.26 5.25 31.38
CA LYS A 159 -6.57 3.96 30.71
C LYS A 159 -7.40 4.15 29.46
N GLU A 160 -8.41 5.04 29.48
CA GLU A 160 -9.29 5.31 28.32
C GLU A 160 -8.58 6.02 27.17
N ASN A 161 -7.51 6.74 27.44
CA ASN A 161 -6.79 7.52 26.44
C ASN A 161 -5.52 6.83 25.91
N ASN A 162 -5.16 5.68 26.43
CA ASN A 162 -4.01 4.93 25.99
C ASN A 162 -4.41 3.91 24.91
N LYS A 163 -4.25 4.29 23.64
CA LYS A 163 -4.53 3.42 22.49
C LYS A 163 -3.22 3.03 21.81
N ASN A 164 -3.04 1.74 21.60
CA ASN A 164 -1.89 1.18 20.87
C ASN A 164 -2.39 0.39 19.67
N VAL A 165 -1.87 0.69 18.50
CA VAL A 165 -2.21 0.01 17.25
C VAL A 165 -0.97 -0.60 16.67
N ALA A 166 -0.93 -1.93 16.59
CA ALA A 166 0.09 -2.65 15.86
C ALA A 166 -0.09 -2.44 14.34
N ALA A 167 1.01 -2.49 13.61
CA ALA A 167 0.99 -2.54 12.16
C ALA A 167 0.21 -3.77 11.66
N LEU A 168 -0.57 -3.56 10.62
CA LEU A 168 -1.34 -4.60 9.94
C LEU A 168 -0.59 -5.09 8.70
N LYS A 169 -1.16 -6.06 7.99
CA LYS A 169 -0.61 -6.59 6.75
C LYS A 169 -1.57 -6.40 5.59
N GLY A 170 -1.00 -6.10 4.43
CA GLY A 170 -1.67 -6.16 3.15
C GLY A 170 -0.98 -7.16 2.24
N SER A 171 -1.60 -7.46 1.10
CA SER A 171 -1.04 -8.30 0.05
C SER A 171 -1.22 -7.67 -1.31
N ALA A 172 -0.27 -7.88 -2.21
CA ALA A 172 -0.34 -7.38 -3.58
C ALA A 172 0.11 -8.43 -4.60
N VAL A 173 -0.45 -8.36 -5.78
CA VAL A 173 -0.07 -9.15 -6.96
C VAL A 173 0.20 -8.20 -8.11
N PHE A 174 1.33 -8.42 -8.77
CA PHE A 174 1.82 -7.65 -9.91
C PHE A 174 1.90 -8.55 -11.13
N ASN A 175 1.20 -8.17 -12.21
CA ASN A 175 1.29 -8.84 -13.50
C ASN A 175 2.15 -8.01 -14.42
N VAL A 176 3.15 -8.63 -15.04
CA VAL A 176 4.06 -7.98 -15.98
C VAL A 176 3.43 -7.96 -17.37
N ALA A 177 3.26 -6.78 -17.93
CA ALA A 177 2.75 -6.59 -19.29
C ALA A 177 3.88 -6.36 -20.30
N LYS A 178 4.87 -5.53 -19.93
CA LYS A 178 5.98 -5.14 -20.82
C LYS A 178 7.30 -5.13 -20.07
N TYR A 179 8.37 -5.45 -20.78
CA TYR A 179 9.75 -5.29 -20.36
C TYR A 179 10.58 -4.83 -21.55
N ASP A 180 11.33 -3.74 -21.39
CA ASP A 180 12.30 -3.25 -22.38
C ASP A 180 13.71 -3.62 -21.92
N GLU A 181 14.35 -4.56 -22.62
CA GLU A 181 15.71 -5.04 -22.30
C GLU A 181 16.78 -3.94 -22.48
N THR A 182 16.51 -2.94 -23.32
CA THR A 182 17.47 -1.86 -23.61
C THR A 182 17.53 -0.83 -22.51
N THR A 183 16.36 -0.47 -21.96
CA THR A 183 16.24 0.56 -20.93
C THR A 183 16.11 -0.02 -19.51
N GLY A 184 15.83 -1.33 -19.38
CA GLY A 184 15.53 -1.98 -18.12
C GLY A 184 14.14 -1.63 -17.56
N GLU A 185 13.30 -0.97 -18.35
CA GLU A 185 11.96 -0.58 -17.92
C GLU A 185 11.00 -1.75 -17.93
N ILE A 186 10.26 -1.92 -16.85
CA ILE A 186 9.26 -2.98 -16.70
C ILE A 186 7.95 -2.36 -16.15
N ALA A 187 6.83 -2.77 -16.70
CA ALA A 187 5.53 -2.24 -16.32
C ALA A 187 4.42 -3.28 -16.44
N GLY A 188 3.32 -3.01 -15.75
CA GLY A 188 2.16 -3.87 -15.80
C GLY A 188 0.98 -3.36 -15.00
N VAL A 189 0.15 -4.29 -14.54
CA VAL A 189 -1.02 -4.02 -13.71
C VAL A 189 -0.86 -4.67 -12.34
N PHE A 190 -1.46 -4.06 -11.32
CA PHE A 190 -1.45 -4.63 -9.97
C PHE A 190 -2.85 -4.69 -9.38
N GLU A 191 -3.00 -5.59 -8.45
CA GLU A 191 -4.09 -5.63 -7.48
C GLU A 191 -3.49 -5.77 -6.08
N SER A 192 -3.96 -4.95 -5.14
CA SER A 192 -3.63 -5.10 -3.73
C SER A 192 -4.88 -5.08 -2.86
N ILE A 193 -4.79 -5.74 -1.72
CA ILE A 193 -5.82 -5.73 -0.68
C ILE A 193 -5.13 -5.38 0.63
N GLN A 194 -5.64 -4.36 1.30
CA GLN A 194 -5.12 -3.90 2.57
C GLN A 194 -6.24 -3.42 3.51
N PRO A 195 -6.01 -3.46 4.83
CA PRO A 195 -6.96 -2.92 5.79
C PRO A 195 -7.03 -1.40 5.75
N SER A 196 -8.23 -0.86 6.02
CA SER A 196 -8.44 0.56 6.25
C SER A 196 -7.98 1.00 7.65
N ASP A 197 -8.03 2.31 7.90
CA ASP A 197 -7.74 2.88 9.22
C ASP A 197 -8.65 2.31 10.31
N THR A 198 -8.04 2.01 11.45
CA THR A 198 -8.73 1.50 12.64
C THR A 198 -9.07 2.59 13.65
N ASP A 199 -8.80 3.86 13.33
CA ASP A 199 -8.94 4.98 14.28
C ASP A 199 -8.25 4.69 15.62
N LEU A 200 -6.97 4.36 15.55
CA LEU A 200 -6.15 3.94 16.71
C LEU A 200 -6.75 2.74 17.47
N GLY A 201 -7.32 1.78 16.75
CA GLY A 201 -7.87 0.55 17.31
C GLY A 201 -9.32 0.64 17.79
N SER A 202 -9.99 1.77 17.57
CA SER A 202 -11.40 1.94 17.97
C SER A 202 -12.40 1.40 16.97
N LYS A 203 -11.96 1.07 15.74
CA LYS A 203 -12.79 0.50 14.67
C LYS A 203 -12.19 -0.78 14.13
N ALA A 204 -13.04 -1.70 13.72
CA ALA A 204 -12.62 -2.80 12.86
C ALA A 204 -12.26 -2.25 11.46
N PRO A 205 -11.13 -2.66 10.88
CA PRO A 205 -10.77 -2.24 9.54
C PRO A 205 -11.68 -2.90 8.50
N LYS A 206 -11.92 -2.20 7.39
CA LYS A 206 -12.53 -2.78 6.18
C LYS A 206 -11.41 -3.13 5.19
N ASP A 207 -11.56 -4.19 4.43
CA ASP A 207 -10.64 -4.51 3.34
C ASP A 207 -10.85 -3.51 2.20
N VAL A 208 -9.78 -2.88 1.77
CA VAL A 208 -9.73 -2.01 0.59
C VAL A 208 -8.98 -2.73 -0.51
N LYS A 209 -9.66 -2.99 -1.64
CA LYS A 209 -9.04 -3.51 -2.85
C LYS A 209 -8.67 -2.35 -3.76
N ILE A 210 -7.44 -2.35 -4.23
CA ILE A 210 -6.84 -1.31 -5.05
C ILE A 210 -6.30 -1.96 -6.31
N THR A 211 -6.66 -1.43 -7.47
CA THR A 211 -6.12 -1.89 -8.76
C THR A 211 -5.58 -0.72 -9.54
N GLY A 212 -4.59 -0.98 -10.39
CA GLY A 212 -4.00 0.07 -11.20
C GLY A 212 -2.79 -0.38 -12.01
N LEU A 213 -1.94 0.58 -12.32
CA LEU A 213 -0.73 0.40 -13.11
C LEU A 213 0.50 0.46 -12.20
N TRP A 214 1.55 -0.20 -12.61
CA TRP A 214 2.85 -0.10 -11.97
C TRP A 214 3.97 -0.02 -13.01
N TYR A 215 5.07 0.58 -12.60
CA TYR A 215 6.30 0.76 -13.39
C TYR A 215 7.51 0.66 -12.47
N MET A 216 8.60 0.08 -12.93
CA MET A 216 9.92 0.20 -12.30
C MET A 216 11.03 0.15 -13.34
N GLN A 217 12.22 0.59 -12.98
CA GLN A 217 13.42 0.51 -13.79
C GLN A 217 14.41 -0.43 -13.13
N LEU A 218 14.78 -1.52 -13.85
CA LEU A 218 15.78 -2.48 -13.43
C LEU A 218 17.17 -2.03 -13.87
N GLN A 219 18.17 -2.24 -12.98
CA GLN A 219 19.58 -1.92 -13.20
C GLN A 219 20.47 -3.11 -12.86
#